data_b6c54a00274a1db437b7914cebb89367
#
_entry.id   b6c54a00274a1db437b7914cebb89367
#
_cell.length_a   1.000
_cell.length_b   1.000
_cell.length_c   1.000
_cell.angle_alpha   90.00
_cell.angle_beta   90.00
_cell.angle_gamma   90.00
#
_symmetry.space_group_name_H-M   'P 1'
#
loop_
_entity.id
_entity.type
_entity.pdbx_description
1 polymer ?
#
loop_
_entity_poly.entity_id
_entity_poly.type
_entity_poly.pdbx_seq_one_letter_code
_entity_poly.pdbx_strand_id
1 'polypeptide(L)'
;SAAGDRKVLRKEWLQKKLAILCDRKGTVITKIYEVLSMEVKKIDDTQITNAIDLIWQTFLQFEAPDYSEEGVKSFQDFIESKEIIKTLEFWGAYDEEELKGVIATNENRKHICCFFVKAQYQRQGIGRKLWDFLRENSSSKTITVNSSPYAVPVYHKLGFIDTDTEQLSDGIRYIPMKFEK
;
A
#
# COMPACT_ATOMS: atom_id res chain seq x y z
N SER A 1 -24.96 12.26 -10.04
CA SER A 1 -24.82 13.08 -8.81
C SER A 1 -23.67 14.05 -9.00
N ALA A 2 -23.78 15.27 -8.44
CA ALA A 2 -22.81 16.36 -8.64
C ALA A 2 -21.33 16.01 -8.29
N ALA A 3 -21.10 14.96 -7.54
CA ALA A 3 -19.75 14.44 -7.24
C ALA A 3 -19.20 13.56 -8.38
N GLY A 4 -20.06 12.76 -9.02
CA GLY A 4 -19.70 11.94 -10.18
C GLY A 4 -19.35 12.81 -11.39
N ASP A 5 -20.16 13.85 -11.64
CA ASP A 5 -19.95 14.75 -12.78
C ASP A 5 -18.66 15.56 -12.67
N ARG A 6 -18.27 16.00 -11.46
CA ARG A 6 -16.99 16.68 -11.22
C ARG A 6 -15.77 15.77 -11.45
N LYS A 7 -15.92 14.48 -11.17
CA LYS A 7 -14.84 13.48 -11.34
C LYS A 7 -14.62 13.19 -12.82
N VAL A 8 -15.70 13.04 -13.59
CA VAL A 8 -15.65 12.85 -15.06
C VAL A 8 -15.03 14.06 -15.74
N LEU A 9 -15.49 15.28 -15.43
CA LEU A 9 -14.98 16.52 -15.97
C LEU A 9 -13.49 16.75 -15.66
N ARG A 10 -13.05 16.36 -14.46
CA ARG A 10 -11.61 16.43 -14.08
C ARG A 10 -10.77 15.43 -14.86
N LYS A 11 -11.29 14.21 -15.10
CA LYS A 11 -10.62 13.17 -15.90
C LYS A 11 -10.48 13.62 -17.36
N GLU A 12 -11.55 14.13 -17.96
CA GLU A 12 -11.55 14.66 -19.34
C GLU A 12 -10.64 15.89 -19.50
N TRP A 13 -10.65 16.81 -18.54
CA TRP A 13 -9.77 17.99 -18.56
C TRP A 13 -8.29 17.60 -18.49
N LEU A 14 -7.93 16.64 -17.61
CA LEU A 14 -6.58 16.09 -17.51
C LEU A 14 -6.18 15.37 -18.81
N GLN A 15 -7.07 14.56 -19.40
CA GLN A 15 -6.81 13.89 -20.69
C GLN A 15 -6.54 14.89 -21.81
N LYS A 16 -7.34 15.97 -21.91
CA LYS A 16 -7.13 17.02 -22.91
C LYS A 16 -5.82 17.78 -22.71
N LYS A 17 -5.45 18.11 -21.47
CA LYS A 17 -4.16 18.77 -21.19
C LYS A 17 -2.95 17.87 -21.47
N LEU A 18 -3.04 16.58 -21.19
CA LEU A 18 -1.97 15.62 -21.43
C LEU A 18 -1.80 15.28 -22.92
N ALA A 19 -2.90 15.23 -23.68
CA ALA A 19 -2.84 15.06 -25.13
C ALA A 19 -2.06 16.21 -25.81
N ILE A 20 -2.12 17.42 -25.25
CA ILE A 20 -1.37 18.60 -25.76
C ILE A 20 0.13 18.52 -25.39
N LEU A 21 0.50 17.80 -24.33
CA LEU A 21 1.89 17.65 -23.85
C LEU A 21 2.58 16.38 -24.38
N CYS A 22 1.88 15.55 -25.14
CA CYS A 22 2.22 14.15 -25.41
C CYS A 22 3.17 13.92 -26.60
N ASP A 23 3.82 14.93 -27.18
CA ASP A 23 4.52 14.74 -28.46
C ASP A 23 5.95 14.17 -28.41
N ARG A 24 6.57 14.02 -27.23
CA ARG A 24 7.94 13.44 -27.13
C ARG A 24 8.24 12.56 -25.91
N LYS A 25 7.31 12.37 -24.96
CA LYS A 25 7.52 11.57 -23.71
C LYS A 25 6.28 10.77 -23.31
N GLY A 26 5.57 10.19 -24.24
CA GLY A 26 4.28 9.53 -24.07
C GLY A 26 4.18 8.56 -22.88
N THR A 27 5.19 7.71 -22.69
CA THR A 27 5.18 6.68 -21.66
C THR A 27 5.22 7.23 -20.23
N VAL A 28 5.98 8.30 -19.97
CA VAL A 28 6.10 8.90 -18.63
C VAL A 28 4.82 9.64 -18.25
N ILE A 29 4.22 10.34 -19.18
CA ILE A 29 2.99 11.10 -18.98
C ILE A 29 1.81 10.17 -18.73
N THR A 30 1.70 9.06 -19.46
CA THR A 30 0.67 8.04 -19.26
C THR A 30 0.75 7.45 -17.87
N LYS A 31 1.94 7.09 -17.39
CA LYS A 31 2.14 6.55 -16.03
C LYS A 31 1.79 7.57 -14.94
N ILE A 32 2.13 8.83 -15.12
CA ILE A 32 1.75 9.90 -14.17
C ILE A 32 0.23 10.05 -14.15
N TYR A 33 -0.43 10.00 -15.30
CA TYR A 33 -1.89 10.07 -15.40
C TYR A 33 -2.55 8.89 -14.69
N GLU A 34 -2.09 7.67 -14.92
CA GLU A 34 -2.58 6.46 -14.27
C GLU A 34 -2.53 6.58 -12.73
N VAL A 35 -1.40 7.07 -12.19
CA VAL A 35 -1.28 7.27 -10.73
C VAL A 35 -2.18 8.40 -10.23
N LEU A 36 -2.34 9.48 -10.98
CA LEU A 36 -3.23 10.58 -10.60
C LEU A 36 -4.72 10.21 -10.69
N SER A 37 -5.08 9.32 -11.63
CA SER A 37 -6.46 8.82 -11.79
C SER A 37 -6.83 7.74 -10.78
N MET A 38 -5.83 7.06 -10.18
CA MET A 38 -6.10 6.06 -9.15
C MET A 38 -6.88 6.64 -7.98
N GLU A 39 -7.77 5.85 -7.44
CA GLU A 39 -8.52 6.17 -6.25
C GLU A 39 -8.09 5.29 -5.08
N VAL A 40 -7.90 5.89 -3.90
CA VAL A 40 -7.73 5.11 -2.66
C VAL A 40 -9.09 4.97 -2.01
N LYS A 41 -9.54 3.72 -1.85
CA LYS A 41 -10.84 3.36 -1.28
C LYS A 41 -10.66 2.41 -0.11
N LYS A 42 -11.59 2.48 0.85
CA LYS A 42 -11.71 1.45 1.88
C LYS A 42 -12.11 0.13 1.21
N ILE A 43 -11.42 -0.94 1.56
CA ILE A 43 -11.74 -2.30 1.12
C ILE A 43 -12.80 -2.83 2.06
N ASP A 44 -13.94 -3.23 1.53
CA ASP A 44 -15.02 -3.83 2.30
C ASP A 44 -14.89 -5.36 2.39
N ASP A 45 -15.75 -5.98 3.18
CA ASP A 45 -15.71 -7.42 3.46
C ASP A 45 -15.86 -8.27 2.19
N THR A 46 -16.53 -7.75 1.14
CA THR A 46 -16.73 -8.49 -0.12
C THR A 46 -15.46 -8.54 -0.98
N GLN A 47 -14.57 -7.58 -0.77
CA GLN A 47 -13.33 -7.42 -1.53
C GLN A 47 -12.09 -7.83 -0.73
N ILE A 48 -12.25 -8.20 0.56
CA ILE A 48 -11.11 -8.51 1.44
C ILE A 48 -10.28 -9.68 0.91
N THR A 49 -10.91 -10.69 0.32
CA THR A 49 -10.22 -11.84 -0.27
C THR A 49 -9.24 -11.40 -1.35
N ASN A 50 -9.62 -10.49 -2.23
CA ASN A 50 -8.74 -9.97 -3.28
C ASN A 50 -7.54 -9.21 -2.70
N ALA A 51 -7.74 -8.53 -1.57
CA ALA A 51 -6.67 -7.83 -0.86
C ALA A 51 -5.68 -8.82 -0.23
N ILE A 52 -6.18 -9.86 0.43
CA ILE A 52 -5.37 -10.92 1.02
C ILE A 52 -4.58 -11.68 -0.05
N ASP A 53 -5.20 -12.01 -1.18
CA ASP A 53 -4.52 -12.64 -2.31
C ASP A 53 -3.38 -11.77 -2.86
N LEU A 54 -3.61 -10.45 -3.01
CA LEU A 54 -2.56 -9.52 -3.42
C LEU A 54 -1.40 -9.51 -2.42
N ILE A 55 -1.70 -9.42 -1.13
CA ILE A 55 -0.71 -9.42 -0.04
C ILE A 55 0.11 -10.70 -0.11
N TRP A 56 -0.55 -11.86 -0.14
CA TRP A 56 0.10 -13.17 -0.14
C TRP A 56 1.02 -13.36 -1.34
N GLN A 57 0.52 -13.11 -2.56
CA GLN A 57 1.32 -13.26 -3.78
C GLN A 57 2.55 -12.34 -3.79
N THR A 58 2.38 -11.11 -3.31
CA THR A 58 3.48 -10.15 -3.26
C THR A 58 4.50 -10.52 -2.17
N PHE A 59 4.03 -10.97 -1.01
CA PHE A 59 4.87 -11.48 0.08
C PHE A 59 5.72 -12.67 -0.39
N LEU A 60 5.10 -13.68 -1.03
CA LEU A 60 5.81 -14.84 -1.54
C LEU A 60 6.92 -14.48 -2.53
N GLN A 61 6.69 -13.46 -3.33
CA GLN A 61 7.65 -13.03 -4.35
C GLN A 61 8.84 -12.26 -3.78
N PHE A 62 8.66 -11.41 -2.78
CA PHE A 62 9.65 -10.43 -2.37
C PHE A 62 10.17 -10.58 -0.94
N GLU A 63 9.38 -11.14 -0.03
CA GLU A 63 9.74 -11.20 1.39
C GLU A 63 9.98 -12.65 1.87
N ALA A 64 9.16 -13.59 1.44
CA ALA A 64 9.30 -14.99 1.82
C ALA A 64 10.69 -15.59 1.57
N PRO A 65 11.45 -15.21 0.51
CA PRO A 65 12.81 -15.71 0.32
C PRO A 65 13.79 -15.39 1.46
N ASP A 66 13.52 -14.34 2.23
CA ASP A 66 14.33 -13.90 3.37
C ASP A 66 13.87 -14.48 4.71
N TYR A 67 12.77 -15.26 4.72
CA TYR A 67 12.18 -15.84 5.93
C TYR A 67 12.40 -17.36 6.01
N SER A 68 12.39 -17.88 7.24
CA SER A 68 12.30 -19.32 7.50
C SER A 68 10.91 -19.85 7.12
N GLU A 69 10.78 -21.19 7.00
CA GLU A 69 9.47 -21.83 6.79
C GLU A 69 8.49 -21.46 7.91
N GLU A 70 8.98 -21.36 9.16
CA GLU A 70 8.19 -20.90 10.30
C GLU A 70 7.68 -19.47 10.08
N GLY A 71 8.53 -18.54 9.64
CA GLY A 71 8.15 -17.16 9.39
C GLY A 71 7.13 -17.02 8.25
N VAL A 72 7.30 -17.78 7.17
CA VAL A 72 6.32 -17.84 6.08
C VAL A 72 4.98 -18.35 6.59
N LYS A 73 4.99 -19.42 7.40
CA LYS A 73 3.78 -19.98 8.01
C LYS A 73 3.12 -18.99 8.96
N SER A 74 3.89 -18.32 9.80
CA SER A 74 3.37 -17.31 10.75
C SER A 74 2.70 -16.15 10.03
N PHE A 75 3.29 -15.67 8.92
CA PHE A 75 2.64 -14.62 8.10
C PHE A 75 1.38 -15.13 7.42
N GLN A 76 1.38 -16.36 6.91
CA GLN A 76 0.18 -16.99 6.35
C GLN A 76 -0.93 -17.06 7.39
N ASP A 77 -0.65 -17.57 8.57
CA ASP A 77 -1.64 -17.69 9.66
C ASP A 77 -2.20 -16.33 10.07
N PHE A 78 -1.36 -15.29 10.07
CA PHE A 78 -1.78 -13.91 10.33
C PHE A 78 -2.82 -13.42 9.30
N ILE A 79 -2.54 -13.56 8.00
CA ILE A 79 -3.44 -13.04 6.95
C ILE A 79 -4.67 -13.93 6.72
N GLU A 80 -4.65 -15.20 7.15
CA GLU A 80 -5.79 -16.12 7.08
C GLU A 80 -6.69 -16.06 8.33
N SER A 81 -6.21 -15.45 9.43
CA SER A 81 -6.98 -15.32 10.66
C SER A 81 -8.11 -14.31 10.51
N LYS A 82 -9.35 -14.81 10.41
CA LYS A 82 -10.55 -13.97 10.31
C LYS A 82 -10.73 -13.06 11.51
N GLU A 83 -10.29 -13.49 12.70
CA GLU A 83 -10.35 -12.74 13.95
C GLU A 83 -9.42 -11.51 13.85
N ILE A 84 -8.18 -11.70 13.38
CA ILE A 84 -7.21 -10.62 13.23
C ILE A 84 -7.66 -9.67 12.11
N ILE A 85 -7.99 -10.20 10.93
CA ILE A 85 -8.37 -9.40 9.76
C ILE A 85 -9.53 -8.45 10.06
N LYS A 86 -10.52 -8.87 10.85
CA LYS A 86 -11.64 -8.03 11.29
C LYS A 86 -11.24 -6.84 12.17
N THR A 87 -10.08 -6.89 12.82
CA THR A 87 -9.56 -5.78 13.64
C THR A 87 -8.77 -4.76 12.82
N LEU A 88 -8.54 -5.02 11.55
CA LEU A 88 -7.73 -4.17 10.68
C LEU A 88 -8.61 -3.32 9.75
N GLU A 89 -8.12 -2.12 9.44
CA GLU A 89 -8.67 -1.30 8.36
C GLU A 89 -7.83 -1.48 7.09
N PHE A 90 -8.48 -1.87 6.00
CA PHE A 90 -7.84 -2.06 4.70
C PHE A 90 -8.21 -0.95 3.74
N TRP A 91 -7.19 -0.42 3.04
CA TRP A 91 -7.34 0.60 2.00
C TRP A 91 -6.63 0.14 0.74
N GLY A 92 -7.32 0.21 -0.40
CA GLY A 92 -6.82 -0.21 -1.69
C GLY A 92 -6.60 0.95 -2.64
N ALA A 93 -5.50 0.91 -3.40
CA ALA A 93 -5.31 1.77 -4.56
C ALA A 93 -5.89 1.09 -5.80
N TYR A 94 -6.91 1.70 -6.39
CA TYR A 94 -7.64 1.20 -7.54
C TYR A 94 -7.42 2.06 -8.77
N ASP A 95 -7.25 1.40 -9.90
CA ASP A 95 -7.41 2.00 -11.22
C ASP A 95 -8.64 1.36 -11.86
N GLU A 96 -9.69 2.15 -12.02
CA GLU A 96 -11.03 1.63 -12.30
C GLU A 96 -11.45 0.60 -11.24
N GLU A 97 -11.58 -0.67 -11.60
CA GLU A 97 -11.94 -1.76 -10.68
C GLU A 97 -10.73 -2.63 -10.27
N GLU A 98 -9.55 -2.38 -10.86
CA GLU A 98 -8.37 -3.17 -10.55
C GLU A 98 -7.67 -2.71 -9.28
N LEU A 99 -7.57 -3.60 -8.29
CA LEU A 99 -6.77 -3.40 -7.09
C LEU A 99 -5.27 -3.55 -7.40
N LYS A 100 -4.48 -2.47 -7.27
CA LYS A 100 -3.05 -2.43 -7.58
C LYS A 100 -2.14 -2.45 -6.36
N GLY A 101 -2.66 -2.02 -5.21
CA GLY A 101 -1.91 -2.03 -3.95
C GLY A 101 -2.83 -1.92 -2.75
N VAL A 102 -2.33 -2.34 -1.60
CA VAL A 102 -3.06 -2.40 -0.33
C VAL A 102 -2.20 -1.83 0.79
N ILE A 103 -2.81 -1.06 1.67
CA ILE A 103 -2.28 -0.73 2.98
C ILE A 103 -3.31 -1.13 4.04
N ALA A 104 -2.88 -1.88 5.07
CA ALA A 104 -3.73 -2.27 6.19
C ALA A 104 -3.11 -1.78 7.50
N THR A 105 -3.97 -1.29 8.39
CA THR A 105 -3.56 -0.73 9.67
C THR A 105 -4.44 -1.27 10.79
N ASN A 106 -3.98 -1.13 12.02
CA ASN A 106 -4.85 -1.30 13.18
C ASN A 106 -5.96 -0.22 13.20
N GLU A 107 -7.00 -0.42 14.01
CA GLU A 107 -8.20 0.42 14.10
C GLU A 107 -7.92 1.93 14.28
N ASN A 108 -6.83 2.28 14.97
CA ASN A 108 -6.48 3.69 15.20
C ASN A 108 -5.53 4.27 14.15
N ARG A 109 -5.22 3.55 13.08
CA ARG A 109 -4.26 3.96 12.02
C ARG A 109 -2.90 4.40 12.56
N LYS A 110 -2.45 3.74 13.64
CA LYS A 110 -1.18 4.03 14.32
C LYS A 110 -0.08 3.05 13.94
N HIS A 111 -0.46 1.86 13.47
CA HIS A 111 0.46 0.81 13.08
C HIS A 111 0.09 0.24 11.72
N ILE A 112 1.07 0.20 10.81
CA ILE A 112 0.93 -0.46 9.51
C ILE A 112 1.18 -1.94 9.71
N CYS A 113 0.16 -2.76 9.40
CA CYS A 113 0.22 -4.22 9.49
C CYS A 113 0.56 -4.87 8.16
N CYS A 114 0.07 -4.31 7.04
CA CYS A 114 0.38 -4.75 5.68
C CYS A 114 0.55 -3.54 4.77
N PHE A 115 1.52 -3.59 3.86
CA PHE A 115 1.72 -2.55 2.84
C PHE A 115 2.36 -3.16 1.59
N PHE A 116 1.53 -3.48 0.62
CA PHE A 116 1.93 -4.23 -0.56
C PHE A 116 1.43 -3.58 -1.84
N VAL A 117 2.25 -3.61 -2.88
CA VAL A 117 1.91 -3.18 -4.24
C VAL A 117 2.26 -4.31 -5.19
N LYS A 118 1.32 -4.71 -6.06
CA LYS A 118 1.56 -5.76 -7.08
C LYS A 118 2.86 -5.50 -7.82
N ALA A 119 3.64 -6.55 -8.10
CA ALA A 119 4.97 -6.48 -8.69
C ALA A 119 5.03 -5.59 -9.95
N GLN A 120 4.09 -5.79 -10.89
CA GLN A 120 4.05 -5.05 -12.15
C GLN A 120 3.74 -3.55 -11.99
N TYR A 121 3.22 -3.13 -10.82
CA TYR A 121 2.85 -1.75 -10.53
C TYR A 121 3.77 -1.05 -9.53
N GLN A 122 4.82 -1.74 -9.07
CA GLN A 122 5.82 -1.13 -8.18
C GLN A 122 6.60 -0.01 -8.88
N ARG A 123 7.20 0.90 -8.08
CA ARG A 123 8.00 2.05 -8.55
C ARG A 123 7.24 3.03 -9.46
N GLN A 124 5.91 3.00 -9.43
CA GLN A 124 5.03 3.89 -10.20
C GLN A 124 4.30 4.91 -9.31
N GLY A 125 4.67 5.03 -8.04
CA GLY A 125 4.10 6.00 -7.11
C GLY A 125 2.89 5.50 -6.31
N ILE A 126 2.40 4.27 -6.55
CA ILE A 126 1.21 3.72 -5.88
C ILE A 126 1.40 3.61 -4.37
N GLY A 127 2.55 3.08 -3.93
CA GLY A 127 2.87 3.02 -2.52
C GLY A 127 2.90 4.41 -1.87
N ARG A 128 3.49 5.41 -2.56
CA ARG A 128 3.47 6.80 -2.08
C ARG A 128 2.04 7.31 -1.91
N LYS A 129 1.16 7.05 -2.86
CA LYS A 129 -0.23 7.49 -2.80
C LYS A 129 -1.01 6.85 -1.65
N LEU A 130 -0.84 5.54 -1.40
CA LEU A 130 -1.41 4.85 -0.24
C LEU A 130 -0.88 5.41 1.08
N TRP A 131 0.42 5.65 1.17
CA TRP A 131 1.05 6.24 2.33
C TRP A 131 0.55 7.68 2.60
N ASP A 132 0.54 8.53 1.59
CA ASP A 132 0.08 9.92 1.73
C ASP A 132 -1.38 9.95 2.18
N PHE A 133 -2.23 9.07 1.62
CA PHE A 133 -3.60 8.90 2.08
C PHE A 133 -3.68 8.50 3.56
N LEU A 134 -2.94 7.48 4.00
CA LEU A 134 -2.93 7.06 5.40
C LEU A 134 -2.45 8.19 6.31
N ARG A 135 -1.34 8.83 5.96
CA ARG A 135 -0.76 9.92 6.73
C ARG A 135 -1.73 11.09 6.91
N GLU A 136 -2.47 11.46 5.87
CA GLU A 136 -3.45 12.55 5.91
C GLU A 136 -4.70 12.18 6.71
N ASN A 137 -5.11 10.92 6.70
CA ASN A 137 -6.33 10.44 7.34
C ASN A 137 -6.11 9.80 8.73
N SER A 138 -4.88 9.65 9.19
CA SER A 138 -4.58 9.25 10.57
C SER A 138 -4.57 10.46 11.49
N SER A 139 -5.22 10.37 12.63
CA SER A 139 -5.16 11.39 13.70
C SER A 139 -3.90 11.28 14.57
N SER A 140 -3.14 10.18 14.42
CA SER A 140 -1.94 9.95 15.20
C SER A 140 -0.79 10.86 14.75
N LYS A 141 -0.03 11.37 15.72
CA LYS A 141 1.24 12.08 15.46
C LYS A 141 2.35 11.11 15.07
N THR A 142 2.29 9.87 15.54
CA THR A 142 3.28 8.83 15.29
C THR A 142 2.60 7.66 14.60
N ILE A 143 3.19 7.17 13.51
CA ILE A 143 2.77 5.95 12.82
C ILE A 143 3.95 4.99 12.84
N THR A 144 3.71 3.74 13.23
CA THR A 144 4.75 2.70 13.36
C THR A 144 4.56 1.60 12.33
N VAL A 145 5.61 0.83 12.11
CA VAL A 145 5.62 -0.39 11.32
C VAL A 145 6.72 -1.34 11.81
N ASN A 146 6.50 -2.63 11.69
CA ASN A 146 7.54 -3.64 11.75
C ASN A 146 7.89 -4.01 10.31
N SER A 147 8.94 -3.37 9.78
CA SER A 147 9.31 -3.52 8.37
C SER A 147 10.08 -4.81 8.15
N SER A 148 9.72 -5.59 7.11
CA SER A 148 10.63 -6.62 6.61
C SER A 148 11.97 -6.00 6.20
N PRO A 149 13.09 -6.73 6.26
CA PRO A 149 14.39 -6.24 5.78
C PRO A 149 14.35 -5.75 4.34
N TYR A 150 13.58 -6.42 3.48
CA TYR A 150 13.34 -6.02 2.09
C TYR A 150 12.70 -4.62 1.96
N ALA A 151 11.75 -4.27 2.83
CA ALA A 151 10.97 -3.04 2.71
C ALA A 151 11.60 -1.82 3.41
N VAL A 152 12.61 -1.99 4.27
CA VAL A 152 13.28 -0.89 5.00
C VAL A 152 13.67 0.28 4.09
N PRO A 153 14.30 0.09 2.92
CA PRO A 153 14.66 1.21 2.04
C PRO A 153 13.43 1.98 1.52
N VAL A 154 12.28 1.32 1.42
CA VAL A 154 11.01 1.96 1.02
C VAL A 154 10.52 2.85 2.15
N TYR A 155 10.48 2.34 3.37
CA TYR A 155 10.04 3.11 4.54
C TYR A 155 10.94 4.31 4.83
N HIS A 156 12.27 4.18 4.69
CA HIS A 156 13.18 5.32 4.78
C HIS A 156 12.83 6.42 3.77
N LYS A 157 12.53 6.07 2.51
CA LYS A 157 12.08 7.03 1.48
C LYS A 157 10.71 7.65 1.78
N LEU A 158 9.90 7.02 2.61
CA LEU A 158 8.63 7.55 3.10
C LEU A 158 8.79 8.44 4.33
N GLY A 159 10.01 8.51 4.91
CA GLY A 159 10.33 9.35 6.06
C GLY A 159 10.29 8.62 7.41
N PHE A 160 10.21 7.30 7.41
CA PHE A 160 10.36 6.50 8.63
C PHE A 160 11.82 6.43 9.07
N ILE A 161 12.02 6.31 10.36
CA ILE A 161 13.31 6.05 11.01
C ILE A 161 13.24 4.75 11.81
N ASP A 162 14.34 4.04 11.87
CA ASP A 162 14.49 2.84 12.68
C ASP A 162 14.40 3.22 14.16
N THR A 163 13.70 2.43 14.96
CA THR A 163 13.61 2.64 16.41
C THR A 163 14.39 1.60 17.18
N ASP A 164 14.77 0.51 16.53
CA ASP A 164 15.61 -0.55 17.09
C ASP A 164 16.33 -1.28 15.95
N THR A 165 17.25 -2.19 16.30
CA THR A 165 17.88 -3.13 15.38
C THR A 165 16.91 -4.20 14.90
N GLU A 166 17.32 -4.99 13.91
CA GLU A 166 16.56 -6.14 13.42
C GLU A 166 16.21 -7.11 14.55
N GLN A 167 14.97 -7.55 14.54
CA GLN A 167 14.39 -8.47 15.52
C GLN A 167 13.84 -9.72 14.82
N LEU A 168 13.69 -10.80 15.58
CA LEU A 168 13.10 -12.06 15.15
C LEU A 168 12.01 -12.49 16.12
N SER A 169 10.80 -12.71 15.61
CA SER A 169 9.68 -13.29 16.39
C SER A 169 8.90 -14.24 15.50
N ASP A 170 8.69 -15.45 15.97
CA ASP A 170 7.93 -16.49 15.28
C ASP A 170 8.41 -16.72 13.83
N GLY A 171 9.75 -16.70 13.63
CA GLY A 171 10.38 -16.83 12.33
C GLY A 171 10.30 -15.60 11.42
N ILE A 172 9.61 -14.54 11.83
CA ILE A 172 9.50 -13.28 11.11
C ILE A 172 10.63 -12.33 11.53
N ARG A 173 11.45 -11.92 10.58
CA ARG A 173 12.49 -10.90 10.75
C ARG A 173 11.92 -9.53 10.47
N TYR A 174 12.16 -8.56 11.32
CA TYR A 174 11.67 -7.21 11.11
C TYR A 174 12.53 -6.15 11.80
N ILE A 175 12.47 -4.93 11.25
CA ILE A 175 13.05 -3.73 11.86
C ILE A 175 11.89 -2.85 12.33
N PRO A 176 11.79 -2.54 13.65
CA PRO A 176 10.80 -1.59 14.15
C PRO A 176 11.12 -0.19 13.64
N MET A 177 10.12 0.47 13.06
CA MET A 177 10.30 1.80 12.50
C MET A 177 9.13 2.72 12.89
N LYS A 178 9.38 4.03 12.91
CA LYS A 178 8.35 5.05 13.15
C LYS A 178 8.46 6.22 12.17
N PHE A 179 7.32 6.83 11.90
CA PHE A 179 7.18 8.14 11.26
C PHE A 179 6.54 9.11 12.25
N GLU A 180 7.03 10.34 12.32
CA GLU A 180 6.45 11.42 13.11
C GLU A 180 6.00 12.55 12.18
N LYS A 181 4.75 13.05 12.40
CA LYS A 181 4.16 14.16 11.65
C LYS A 181 4.78 15.48 12.06
#